data_5f149b63ebc1a55124e331e4633206ee
#
_entry.id   5f149b63ebc1a55124e331e4633206ee
#
_cell.length_a   1.000
_cell.length_b   1.000
_cell.length_c   1.000
_cell.angle_alpha   90.00
_cell.angle_beta   90.00
_cell.angle_gamma   90.00
#
_symmetry.space_group_name_H-M   'P 1'
#
loop_
_entity.id
_entity.type
_entity.pdbx_description
1 polymer ?
#
loop_
_entity_poly.entity_id
_entity_poly.type
_entity_poly.pdbx_seq_one_letter_code
_entity_poly.pdbx_strand_id
1 'polypeptide(L)'
;MESIKINSSKRVTKSTGVSIITCSNKPDSINNIIKNYKRQDWKVKELIIIINNNKINIDDWKKRIKNKKISIYKIDEKKNLGHCLNFAVMQSKYNYISKFDDDDYYGERYLSKLMPLFNYTGAQIIGKKSFFIYFKKSKILTLKFPYYEKKSVYHLAGATLTFKKEVFNNIKFSENIPVGSDSDFCSRCVASGYKLYSGSRFDYVCVRNSNKDEHTWKIEDEVLIFNALRIAKTDNFRRYVSSK
;
A
#
# COMPACT_ATOMS: atom_id res chain seq x y z
N MET A 1 21.35 11.32 -26.79
CA MET A 1 20.28 10.40 -26.34
C MET A 1 20.97 9.15 -25.80
N GLU A 2 21.27 9.09 -24.53
CA GLU A 2 21.79 7.86 -23.91
C GLU A 2 20.65 6.88 -23.73
N SER A 3 20.76 5.75 -24.41
CA SER A 3 19.83 4.63 -24.25
C SER A 3 19.95 4.08 -22.83
N ILE A 4 18.90 4.25 -22.03
CA ILE A 4 18.77 3.60 -20.72
C ILE A 4 18.86 2.10 -20.96
N LYS A 5 20.01 1.49 -20.63
CA LYS A 5 20.17 0.04 -20.59
C LYS A 5 19.17 -0.50 -19.57
N ILE A 6 18.09 -1.08 -20.06
CA ILE A 6 17.15 -1.85 -19.25
C ILE A 6 17.89 -3.11 -18.83
N ASN A 7 18.43 -3.08 -17.62
CA ASN A 7 19.01 -4.28 -17.00
C ASN A 7 17.93 -5.35 -16.99
N SER A 8 18.24 -6.54 -17.48
CA SER A 8 17.35 -7.70 -17.51
C SER A 8 16.94 -8.04 -16.06
N SER A 9 15.82 -7.45 -15.60
CA SER A 9 15.31 -7.70 -14.27
C SER A 9 14.97 -9.19 -14.17
N LYS A 10 15.60 -9.89 -13.21
CA LYS A 10 15.32 -11.29 -12.92
C LYS A 10 13.81 -11.51 -12.78
N ARG A 11 13.30 -12.54 -13.44
CA ARG A 11 11.87 -12.90 -13.39
C ARG A 11 11.42 -13.08 -11.94
N VAL A 12 10.25 -12.51 -11.61
CA VAL A 12 9.60 -12.70 -10.31
C VAL A 12 9.16 -14.15 -10.17
N THR A 13 9.59 -14.79 -9.08
CA THR A 13 9.24 -16.16 -8.70
C THR A 13 8.75 -16.16 -7.26
N LYS A 14 8.28 -17.30 -6.75
CA LYS A 14 7.86 -17.44 -5.34
C LYS A 14 9.00 -17.21 -4.34
N SER A 15 10.26 -17.26 -4.77
CA SER A 15 11.46 -16.95 -3.98
C SER A 15 11.86 -15.46 -4.03
N THR A 16 11.21 -14.64 -4.85
CA THR A 16 11.47 -13.20 -4.93
C THR A 16 11.00 -12.52 -3.64
N GLY A 17 11.90 -11.76 -3.00
CA GLY A 17 11.60 -11.08 -1.75
C GLY A 17 10.82 -9.78 -1.95
N VAL A 18 9.94 -9.48 -1.00
CA VAL A 18 9.14 -8.23 -0.93
C VAL A 18 9.31 -7.59 0.43
N SER A 19 9.68 -6.31 0.46
CA SER A 19 9.66 -5.49 1.67
C SER A 19 8.30 -4.78 1.76
N ILE A 20 7.49 -5.16 2.74
CA ILE A 20 6.27 -4.44 3.07
C ILE A 20 6.67 -3.26 3.95
N ILE A 21 6.24 -2.06 3.59
CA ILE A 21 6.47 -0.83 4.36
C ILE A 21 5.14 -0.28 4.87
N THR A 22 5.09 0.14 6.13
CA THR A 22 3.90 0.72 6.76
C THR A 22 4.32 1.89 7.63
N CYS A 23 3.64 3.03 7.49
CA CYS A 23 3.79 4.17 8.38
C CYS A 23 2.53 4.29 9.23
N SER A 24 2.67 4.57 10.52
CA SER A 24 1.54 4.76 11.42
C SER A 24 1.83 5.82 12.47
N ASN A 25 0.81 6.63 12.75
CA ASN A 25 0.77 7.54 13.88
C ASN A 25 -0.30 7.13 14.92
N LYS A 26 -0.92 5.93 14.76
CA LYS A 26 -2.03 5.43 15.57
C LYS A 26 -1.56 4.34 16.53
N PRO A 27 -1.72 4.52 17.86
CA PRO A 27 -1.25 3.55 18.86
C PRO A 27 -1.85 2.14 18.68
N ASP A 28 -3.11 2.06 18.27
CA ASP A 28 -3.86 0.80 18.19
C ASP A 28 -3.71 0.05 16.86
N SER A 29 -3.02 0.65 15.88
CA SER A 29 -2.89 0.09 14.52
C SER A 29 -2.01 -1.17 14.46
N ILE A 30 -1.13 -1.38 15.42
CA ILE A 30 -0.14 -2.47 15.43
C ILE A 30 -0.76 -3.85 15.17
N ASN A 31 -1.93 -4.14 15.76
CA ASN A 31 -2.60 -5.43 15.59
C ASN A 31 -3.06 -5.63 14.13
N ASN A 32 -3.58 -4.58 13.47
CA ASN A 32 -3.99 -4.65 12.09
C ASN A 32 -2.79 -4.81 11.15
N ILE A 33 -1.73 -4.04 11.38
CA ILE A 33 -0.46 -4.12 10.62
C ILE A 33 0.08 -5.56 10.65
N ILE A 34 0.21 -6.15 11.85
CA ILE A 34 0.73 -7.52 12.02
C ILE A 34 -0.20 -8.57 11.39
N LYS A 35 -1.52 -8.42 11.55
CA LYS A 35 -2.50 -9.33 10.92
C LYS A 35 -2.40 -9.29 9.40
N ASN A 36 -2.28 -8.12 8.79
CA ASN A 36 -2.13 -7.96 7.36
C ASN A 36 -0.82 -8.59 6.84
N TYR A 37 0.30 -8.36 7.54
CA TYR A 37 1.58 -8.98 7.20
C TYR A 37 1.55 -10.52 7.31
N LYS A 38 1.07 -11.05 8.44
CA LYS A 38 1.02 -12.50 8.69
C LYS A 38 0.10 -13.22 7.72
N ARG A 39 -0.99 -12.59 7.30
CA ARG A 39 -1.99 -13.16 6.40
C ARG A 39 -1.44 -13.41 4.99
N GLN A 40 -0.44 -12.63 4.52
CA GLN A 40 0.08 -12.79 3.17
C GLN A 40 0.65 -14.18 2.93
N ASP A 41 0.17 -14.89 1.91
CA ASP A 41 0.65 -16.21 1.46
C ASP A 41 2.03 -16.14 0.77
N TRP A 42 2.56 -14.94 0.48
CA TRP A 42 3.90 -14.73 -0.07
C TRP A 42 4.97 -15.03 0.98
N LYS A 43 5.83 -16.03 0.71
CA LYS A 43 6.76 -16.60 1.73
C LYS A 43 7.96 -15.72 2.04
N VAL A 44 8.57 -15.13 1.00
CA VAL A 44 9.82 -14.35 1.14
C VAL A 44 9.45 -12.88 1.30
N LYS A 45 9.22 -12.47 2.53
CA LYS A 45 8.82 -11.09 2.86
C LYS A 45 9.40 -10.63 4.19
N GLU A 46 9.54 -9.32 4.31
CA GLU A 46 9.78 -8.62 5.58
C GLU A 46 8.75 -7.52 5.78
N LEU A 47 8.69 -6.97 6.98
CA LEU A 47 7.86 -5.82 7.33
C LEU A 47 8.70 -4.74 7.99
N ILE A 48 8.59 -3.52 7.50
CA ILE A 48 9.21 -2.34 8.07
C ILE A 48 8.12 -1.40 8.52
N ILE A 49 8.09 -1.13 9.83
CA ILE A 49 7.09 -0.27 10.45
C ILE A 49 7.76 1.04 10.87
N ILE A 50 7.22 2.15 10.42
CA ILE A 50 7.61 3.49 10.86
C ILE A 50 6.52 4.03 11.79
N ILE A 51 6.90 4.29 13.05
CA ILE A 51 6.07 4.99 14.02
C ILE A 51 6.34 6.47 13.88
N ASN A 52 5.35 7.24 13.45
CA ASN A 52 5.44 8.68 13.26
C ASN A 52 4.54 9.41 14.28
N ASN A 53 4.78 9.12 15.56
CA ASN A 53 4.09 9.73 16.69
C ASN A 53 4.98 9.65 17.93
N ASN A 54 5.31 10.82 18.50
CA ASN A 54 6.23 10.92 19.63
C ASN A 54 5.66 10.33 20.93
N LYS A 55 4.32 10.22 21.06
CA LYS A 55 3.64 9.65 22.22
C LYS A 55 3.65 8.10 22.25
N ILE A 56 3.91 7.44 21.11
CA ILE A 56 3.96 5.98 21.06
C ILE A 56 5.31 5.49 21.60
N ASN A 57 5.28 4.60 22.58
CA ASN A 57 6.46 3.91 23.06
C ASN A 57 6.85 2.78 22.10
N ILE A 58 8.01 2.89 21.47
CA ILE A 58 8.51 1.89 20.50
C ILE A 58 8.79 0.54 21.17
N ASP A 59 9.20 0.53 22.46
CA ASP A 59 9.56 -0.71 23.15
C ASP A 59 8.34 -1.57 23.44
N ASP A 60 7.16 -0.95 23.66
CA ASP A 60 5.91 -1.67 23.82
C ASP A 60 5.51 -2.39 22.52
N TRP A 61 5.77 -1.79 21.37
CA TRP A 61 5.56 -2.42 20.07
C TRP A 61 6.58 -3.54 19.83
N LYS A 62 7.87 -3.33 20.16
CA LYS A 62 8.92 -4.35 20.04
C LYS A 62 8.67 -5.57 20.93
N LYS A 63 8.20 -5.38 22.17
CA LYS A 63 7.83 -6.47 23.07
C LYS A 63 6.72 -7.36 22.51
N ARG A 64 5.77 -6.78 21.78
CA ARG A 64 4.65 -7.51 21.14
C ARG A 64 5.08 -8.27 19.88
N ILE A 65 6.21 -7.92 19.28
CA ILE A 65 6.66 -8.42 17.98
C ILE A 65 7.97 -9.20 18.14
N LYS A 66 7.85 -10.51 18.39
CA LYS A 66 9.00 -11.43 18.46
C LYS A 66 9.32 -12.08 17.09
N ASN A 67 9.48 -11.27 16.04
CA ASN A 67 9.74 -11.79 14.69
C ASN A 67 10.91 -11.04 14.03
N LYS A 68 12.02 -11.75 13.77
CA LYS A 68 13.23 -11.17 13.15
C LYS A 68 13.05 -10.61 11.73
N LYS A 69 11.91 -10.89 11.09
CA LYS A 69 11.56 -10.34 9.76
C LYS A 69 10.75 -9.03 9.87
N ILE A 70 10.55 -8.51 11.08
CA ILE A 70 9.82 -7.27 11.32
C ILE A 70 10.76 -6.29 12.00
N SER A 71 10.97 -5.15 11.36
CA SER A 71 11.75 -4.04 11.89
C SER A 71 10.84 -2.87 12.22
N ILE A 72 11.10 -2.19 13.34
CA ILE A 72 10.32 -1.04 13.79
C ILE A 72 11.28 0.12 14.02
N TYR A 73 10.94 1.26 13.45
CA TYR A 73 11.66 2.52 13.60
C TYR A 73 10.71 3.61 14.08
N LYS A 74 11.24 4.59 14.81
CA LYS A 74 10.49 5.78 15.23
C LYS A 74 11.06 6.99 14.53
N ILE A 75 10.19 7.81 13.95
CA ILE A 75 10.51 9.07 13.30
C ILE A 75 9.68 10.17 13.96
N ASP A 76 10.26 11.33 14.16
CA ASP A 76 9.60 12.50 14.78
C ASP A 76 8.28 12.81 14.04
N GLU A 77 7.21 13.06 14.79
CA GLU A 77 5.87 13.36 14.27
C GLU A 77 5.79 14.63 13.40
N LYS A 78 6.78 15.51 13.49
CA LYS A 78 6.92 16.69 12.62
C LYS A 78 7.29 16.33 11.18
N LYS A 79 7.81 15.13 10.95
CA LYS A 79 8.12 14.65 9.59
C LYS A 79 6.84 14.18 8.91
N ASN A 80 6.71 14.45 7.61
CA ASN A 80 5.54 14.06 6.85
C ASN A 80 5.62 12.58 6.38
N LEU A 81 4.53 12.09 5.80
CA LEU A 81 4.43 10.71 5.30
C LEU A 81 5.50 10.40 4.26
N GLY A 82 5.82 11.35 3.35
CA GLY A 82 6.84 11.14 2.33
C GLY A 82 8.21 10.83 2.93
N HIS A 83 8.62 11.57 3.97
CA HIS A 83 9.86 11.30 4.70
C HIS A 83 9.85 9.90 5.33
N CYS A 84 8.75 9.52 5.99
CA CYS A 84 8.61 8.20 6.61
C CYS A 84 8.69 7.07 5.59
N LEU A 85 8.04 7.23 4.44
CA LEU A 85 8.08 6.25 3.34
C LEU A 85 9.49 6.14 2.74
N ASN A 86 10.16 7.27 2.49
CA ASN A 86 11.54 7.29 1.98
C ASN A 86 12.48 6.54 2.92
N PHE A 87 12.40 6.82 4.22
CA PHE A 87 13.19 6.11 5.21
C PHE A 87 12.90 4.60 5.20
N ALA A 88 11.62 4.20 5.15
CA ALA A 88 11.24 2.79 5.10
C ALA A 88 11.81 2.07 3.86
N VAL A 89 11.78 2.72 2.68
CA VAL A 89 12.39 2.17 1.46
C VAL A 89 13.90 2.03 1.60
N MET A 90 14.59 2.97 2.23
CA MET A 90 16.04 2.87 2.48
C MET A 90 16.38 1.69 3.38
N GLN A 91 15.56 1.40 4.40
CA GLN A 91 15.74 0.24 5.30
C GLN A 91 15.37 -1.11 4.65
N SER A 92 14.72 -1.09 3.49
CA SER A 92 14.23 -2.30 2.82
C SER A 92 15.37 -3.10 2.18
N LYS A 93 15.42 -4.41 2.43
CA LYS A 93 16.45 -5.28 1.87
C LYS A 93 16.09 -5.88 0.51
N TYR A 94 14.79 -5.95 0.17
CA TYR A 94 14.35 -6.56 -1.07
C TYR A 94 14.17 -5.54 -2.21
N ASN A 95 14.23 -6.03 -3.44
CA ASN A 95 14.12 -5.21 -4.66
C ASN A 95 12.66 -4.88 -5.05
N TYR A 96 11.69 -5.38 -4.31
CA TYR A 96 10.28 -5.03 -4.48
C TYR A 96 9.75 -4.48 -3.17
N ILE A 97 9.14 -3.31 -3.24
CA ILE A 97 8.57 -2.59 -2.12
C ILE A 97 7.04 -2.63 -2.26
N SER A 98 6.33 -2.95 -1.19
CA SER A 98 4.86 -2.91 -1.16
C SER A 98 4.39 -2.06 0.02
N LYS A 99 3.75 -0.93 -0.27
CA LYS A 99 3.17 -0.04 0.74
C LYS A 99 1.84 -0.61 1.22
N PHE A 100 1.72 -0.76 2.54
CA PHE A 100 0.48 -1.10 3.23
C PHE A 100 0.11 0.03 4.18
N ASP A 101 -1.15 0.47 4.15
CA ASP A 101 -1.64 1.42 5.15
C ASP A 101 -2.06 0.69 6.43
N ASP A 102 -1.98 1.39 7.55
CA ASP A 102 -2.10 0.80 8.89
C ASP A 102 -3.54 0.45 9.27
N ASP A 103 -4.54 1.01 8.60
CA ASP A 103 -5.97 0.87 8.88
C ASP A 103 -6.76 0.06 7.83
N ASP A 104 -6.14 -0.25 6.70
CA ASP A 104 -6.77 -0.98 5.60
C ASP A 104 -6.73 -2.51 5.77
N TYR A 105 -7.44 -3.23 4.90
CA TYR A 105 -7.44 -4.68 4.84
C TYR A 105 -6.71 -5.17 3.59
N TYR A 106 -5.72 -6.06 3.79
CA TYR A 106 -5.01 -6.76 2.72
C TYR A 106 -5.30 -8.26 2.83
N GLY A 107 -5.96 -8.83 1.84
CA GLY A 107 -6.31 -10.24 1.77
C GLY A 107 -5.09 -11.15 1.64
N GLU A 108 -5.30 -12.44 1.84
CA GLU A 108 -4.22 -13.43 1.88
C GLU A 108 -3.41 -13.45 0.57
N ARG A 109 -4.10 -13.35 -0.56
CA ARG A 109 -3.49 -13.44 -1.89
C ARG A 109 -3.08 -12.09 -2.49
N TYR A 110 -3.08 -11.00 -1.70
CA TYR A 110 -2.77 -9.69 -2.23
C TYR A 110 -1.41 -9.66 -2.93
N LEU A 111 -0.34 -10.08 -2.26
CA LEU A 111 0.99 -10.11 -2.85
C LEU A 111 1.13 -11.19 -3.93
N SER A 112 0.62 -12.39 -3.72
CA SER A 112 0.74 -13.49 -4.69
C SER A 112 -0.02 -13.23 -5.99
N LYS A 113 -1.04 -12.35 -5.99
CA LYS A 113 -1.72 -11.89 -7.20
C LYS A 113 -1.06 -10.67 -7.86
N LEU A 114 -0.37 -9.81 -7.10
CA LEU A 114 0.31 -8.64 -7.67
C LEU A 114 1.71 -8.94 -8.20
N MET A 115 2.53 -9.66 -7.44
CA MET A 115 3.93 -9.86 -7.78
C MET A 115 4.17 -10.49 -9.16
N PRO A 116 3.42 -11.52 -9.60
CA PRO A 116 3.62 -12.09 -10.92
C PRO A 116 3.36 -11.11 -12.07
N LEU A 117 2.57 -10.05 -11.85
CA LEU A 117 2.23 -9.07 -12.89
C LEU A 117 3.48 -8.33 -13.41
N PHE A 118 4.53 -8.17 -12.61
CA PHE A 118 5.78 -7.59 -13.06
C PHE A 118 6.44 -8.35 -14.22
N ASN A 119 6.12 -9.65 -14.37
CA ASN A 119 6.69 -10.48 -15.44
C ASN A 119 6.06 -10.25 -16.81
N TYR A 120 4.78 -9.81 -16.85
CA TYR A 120 4.02 -9.76 -18.12
C TYR A 120 3.66 -8.36 -18.56
N THR A 121 3.64 -7.39 -17.65
CA THR A 121 3.09 -6.07 -17.95
C THR A 121 4.16 -5.07 -18.38
N GLY A 122 5.42 -5.36 -18.09
CA GLY A 122 6.52 -4.41 -18.26
C GLY A 122 6.42 -3.18 -17.36
N ALA A 123 5.48 -3.18 -16.39
CA ALA A 123 5.31 -2.09 -15.43
C ALA A 123 6.40 -2.13 -14.34
N GLN A 124 6.81 -0.96 -13.87
CA GLN A 124 7.71 -0.80 -12.72
C GLN A 124 6.94 -0.56 -11.43
N ILE A 125 5.66 -0.13 -11.54
CA ILE A 125 4.78 0.13 -10.41
C ILE A 125 3.45 -0.58 -10.66
N ILE A 126 3.01 -1.37 -9.69
CA ILE A 126 1.75 -2.11 -9.75
C ILE A 126 0.95 -1.78 -8.49
N GLY A 127 -0.34 -1.70 -8.62
CA GLY A 127 -1.26 -1.46 -7.50
C GLY A 127 -2.69 -1.66 -7.93
N LYS A 128 -3.59 -0.86 -7.40
CA LYS A 128 -5.01 -0.90 -7.75
C LYS A 128 -5.52 0.51 -8.08
N LYS A 129 -6.17 0.64 -9.23
CA LYS A 129 -7.00 1.81 -9.56
C LYS A 129 -8.45 1.53 -9.18
N SER A 130 -8.95 0.31 -9.49
CA SER A 130 -10.22 -0.20 -8.98
C SER A 130 -10.00 -0.89 -7.63
N PHE A 131 -10.73 -0.49 -6.60
CA PHE A 131 -10.63 -1.06 -5.27
C PHE A 131 -11.92 -0.91 -4.48
N PHE A 132 -12.11 -1.77 -3.49
CA PHE A 132 -13.25 -1.71 -2.58
C PHE A 132 -13.02 -0.69 -1.47
N ILE A 133 -14.11 -0.03 -1.06
CA ILE A 133 -14.16 0.81 0.15
C ILE A 133 -15.26 0.24 1.05
N TYR A 134 -14.93 0.00 2.31
CA TYR A 134 -15.88 -0.45 3.33
C TYR A 134 -16.09 0.61 4.38
N PHE A 135 -17.31 1.08 4.52
CA PHE A 135 -17.74 2.09 5.50
C PHE A 135 -18.27 1.39 6.74
N LYS A 136 -17.50 1.38 7.83
CA LYS A 136 -17.86 0.65 9.06
C LYS A 136 -19.15 1.13 9.67
N LYS A 137 -19.43 2.45 9.70
CA LYS A 137 -20.63 3.04 10.29
C LYS A 137 -21.90 2.58 9.59
N SER A 138 -21.94 2.67 8.27
CA SER A 138 -23.10 2.33 7.45
C SER A 138 -23.13 0.85 7.03
N LYS A 139 -22.04 0.10 7.25
CA LYS A 139 -21.84 -1.29 6.81
C LYS A 139 -21.96 -1.45 5.28
N ILE A 140 -21.69 -0.38 4.53
CA ILE A 140 -21.76 -0.36 3.08
C ILE A 140 -20.40 -0.72 2.49
N LEU A 141 -20.40 -1.63 1.53
CA LEU A 141 -19.26 -1.97 0.68
C LEU A 141 -19.49 -1.36 -0.69
N THR A 142 -18.52 -0.61 -1.21
CA THR A 142 -18.56 -0.04 -2.55
C THR A 142 -17.33 -0.44 -3.37
N LEU A 143 -17.39 -0.27 -4.69
CA LEU A 143 -16.28 -0.38 -5.62
C LEU A 143 -16.00 1.00 -6.22
N LYS A 144 -14.82 1.53 -5.94
CA LYS A 144 -14.31 2.78 -6.52
C LYS A 144 -13.66 2.52 -7.86
N PHE A 145 -13.90 3.40 -8.83
CA PHE A 145 -13.36 3.32 -10.19
C PHE A 145 -13.54 1.93 -10.84
N PRO A 146 -14.78 1.43 -11.04
CA PRO A 146 -15.01 0.18 -11.76
C PRO A 146 -14.38 0.25 -13.15
N TYR A 147 -14.02 -0.93 -13.71
CA TYR A 147 -13.43 -1.07 -15.06
C TYR A 147 -11.97 -0.60 -15.24
N TYR A 148 -11.26 -0.22 -14.18
CA TYR A 148 -9.85 0.14 -14.22
C TYR A 148 -8.93 -0.99 -13.71
N GLU A 149 -9.32 -2.24 -13.93
CA GLU A 149 -8.56 -3.43 -13.57
C GLU A 149 -7.77 -3.97 -14.75
N LYS A 150 -6.65 -4.65 -14.46
CA LYS A 150 -5.85 -5.41 -15.43
C LYS A 150 -5.46 -4.59 -16.68
N LYS A 151 -5.08 -3.34 -16.47
CA LYS A 151 -4.66 -2.43 -17.55
C LYS A 151 -3.64 -1.40 -17.06
N SER A 152 -2.94 -0.80 -18.01
CA SER A 152 -2.09 0.36 -17.73
C SER A 152 -2.94 1.55 -17.30
N VAL A 153 -2.44 2.32 -16.33
CA VAL A 153 -3.12 3.48 -15.75
C VAL A 153 -2.09 4.57 -15.44
N TYR A 154 -2.55 5.80 -15.24
CA TYR A 154 -1.70 6.93 -14.86
C TYR A 154 -1.69 7.19 -13.35
N HIS A 155 -2.55 6.50 -12.59
CA HIS A 155 -2.68 6.68 -11.16
C HIS A 155 -3.15 5.40 -10.47
N LEU A 156 -2.62 5.13 -9.27
CA LEU A 156 -2.99 4.01 -8.41
C LEU A 156 -3.40 4.52 -7.03
N ALA A 157 -4.21 3.75 -6.31
CA ALA A 157 -4.50 4.04 -4.91
C ALA A 157 -3.21 3.94 -4.08
N GLY A 158 -2.88 5.00 -3.35
CA GLY A 158 -1.62 5.12 -2.61
C GLY A 158 -1.33 3.98 -1.66
N ALA A 159 -2.36 3.48 -0.97
CA ALA A 159 -2.28 2.33 -0.07
C ALA A 159 -1.93 1.00 -0.77
N THR A 160 -1.89 0.97 -2.12
CA THR A 160 -1.69 -0.28 -2.87
C THR A 160 -0.41 -0.30 -3.70
N LEU A 161 0.43 0.72 -3.57
CA LEU A 161 1.65 0.83 -4.36
C LEU A 161 2.60 -0.32 -4.08
N THR A 162 2.91 -1.09 -5.13
CA THR A 162 3.96 -2.10 -5.13
C THR A 162 4.89 -1.78 -6.29
N PHE A 163 6.17 -1.57 -6.03
CA PHE A 163 7.10 -1.08 -7.05
C PHE A 163 8.49 -1.70 -6.92
N LYS A 164 9.23 -1.67 -8.04
CA LYS A 164 10.64 -2.06 -8.05
C LYS A 164 11.46 -0.98 -7.35
N LYS A 165 12.34 -1.38 -6.43
CA LYS A 165 13.18 -0.45 -5.66
C LYS A 165 14.04 0.44 -6.54
N GLU A 166 14.38 0.01 -7.76
CA GLU A 166 15.12 0.83 -8.75
C GLU A 166 14.41 2.14 -9.12
N VAL A 167 13.06 2.18 -9.06
CA VAL A 167 12.27 3.42 -9.26
C VAL A 167 12.64 4.45 -8.22
N PHE A 168 12.88 4.02 -6.98
CA PHE A 168 13.21 4.91 -5.85
C PHE A 168 14.57 5.59 -6.01
N ASN A 169 15.48 5.04 -6.81
CA ASN A 169 16.77 5.69 -7.07
C ASN A 169 16.59 7.02 -7.82
N ASN A 170 15.55 7.13 -8.63
CA ASN A 170 15.25 8.32 -9.44
C ASN A 170 14.11 9.15 -8.87
N ILE A 171 13.06 8.50 -8.33
CA ILE A 171 11.85 9.16 -7.85
C ILE A 171 11.58 8.74 -6.39
N LYS A 172 11.70 9.69 -5.47
CA LYS A 172 11.36 9.51 -4.05
C LYS A 172 9.97 10.07 -3.76
N PHE A 173 9.36 9.67 -2.66
CA PHE A 173 8.15 10.35 -2.18
C PHE A 173 8.48 11.79 -1.81
N SER A 174 7.58 12.72 -2.14
CA SER A 174 7.82 14.15 -1.83
C SER A 174 7.77 14.39 -0.31
N GLU A 175 8.78 15.06 0.19
CA GLU A 175 8.89 15.49 1.59
C GLU A 175 8.42 16.94 1.80
N ASN A 176 8.02 17.63 0.72
CA ASN A 176 7.63 19.05 0.75
C ASN A 176 6.11 19.24 0.70
N ILE A 177 5.33 18.15 0.57
CA ILE A 177 3.87 18.23 0.53
C ILE A 177 3.28 17.54 1.76
N PRO A 178 2.31 18.16 2.44
CA PRO A 178 1.73 17.62 3.67
C PRO A 178 0.79 16.42 3.39
N VAL A 179 0.12 16.42 2.24
CA VAL A 179 -0.87 15.40 1.85
C VAL A 179 -0.74 15.10 0.36
N GLY A 180 -0.98 13.84 -0.05
CA GLY A 180 -0.97 13.45 -1.46
C GLY A 180 0.38 13.02 -2.01
N SER A 181 1.35 12.69 -1.14
CA SER A 181 2.67 12.19 -1.54
C SER A 181 2.61 10.97 -2.47
N ASP A 182 1.61 10.11 -2.30
CA ASP A 182 1.39 8.92 -3.14
C ASP A 182 0.93 9.30 -4.56
N SER A 183 0.03 10.29 -4.67
CA SER A 183 -0.45 10.80 -5.97
C SER A 183 0.65 11.54 -6.72
N ASP A 184 1.43 12.36 -6.02
CA ASP A 184 2.59 13.05 -6.54
C ASP A 184 3.66 12.04 -7.02
N PHE A 185 3.95 11.00 -6.24
CA PHE A 185 4.86 9.93 -6.63
C PHE A 185 4.41 9.26 -7.93
N CYS A 186 3.13 8.86 -8.06
CA CYS A 186 2.58 8.30 -9.29
C CYS A 186 2.76 9.23 -10.48
N SER A 187 2.42 10.51 -10.31
CA SER A 187 2.49 11.51 -11.40
C SER A 187 3.93 11.73 -11.88
N ARG A 188 4.89 11.84 -10.95
CA ARG A 188 6.31 11.99 -11.30
C ARG A 188 6.90 10.74 -11.93
N CYS A 189 6.47 9.55 -11.49
CA CYS A 189 6.85 8.30 -12.13
C CYS A 189 6.37 8.23 -13.58
N VAL A 190 5.10 8.60 -13.83
CA VAL A 190 4.55 8.65 -15.20
C VAL A 190 5.30 9.67 -16.06
N ALA A 191 5.53 10.87 -15.55
CA ALA A 191 6.28 11.92 -16.25
C ALA A 191 7.73 11.49 -16.60
N SER A 192 8.31 10.60 -15.78
CA SER A 192 9.64 10.02 -16.01
C SER A 192 9.63 8.74 -16.87
N GLY A 193 8.49 8.41 -17.50
CA GLY A 193 8.38 7.27 -18.42
C GLY A 193 8.16 5.90 -17.75
N TYR A 194 7.97 5.84 -16.42
CA TYR A 194 7.63 4.58 -15.75
C TYR A 194 6.19 4.18 -16.03
N LYS A 195 5.97 2.87 -16.21
CA LYS A 195 4.64 2.30 -16.48
C LYS A 195 3.99 1.88 -15.19
N LEU A 196 2.75 2.36 -14.97
CA LEU A 196 1.88 1.95 -13.88
C LEU A 196 0.83 0.94 -14.39
N TYR A 197 0.57 -0.10 -13.62
CA TYR A 197 -0.43 -1.12 -13.96
C TYR A 197 -1.37 -1.41 -12.80
N SER A 198 -2.66 -1.36 -13.08
CA SER A 198 -3.70 -1.73 -12.11
C SER A 198 -3.97 -3.22 -12.18
N GLY A 199 -3.73 -3.93 -11.09
CA GLY A 199 -4.12 -5.35 -10.94
C GLY A 199 -5.63 -5.52 -10.76
N SER A 200 -6.04 -6.72 -10.29
CA SER A 200 -7.42 -7.01 -9.93
C SER A 200 -7.88 -6.19 -8.70
N ARG A 201 -9.18 -5.87 -8.61
CA ARG A 201 -9.79 -5.18 -7.44
C ARG A 201 -9.76 -5.99 -6.15
N PHE A 202 -9.66 -7.31 -6.23
CA PHE A 202 -9.76 -8.21 -5.08
C PHE A 202 -8.54 -8.17 -4.15
N ASP A 203 -8.71 -8.69 -2.93
CA ASP A 203 -7.69 -8.82 -1.88
C ASP A 203 -7.18 -7.50 -1.28
N TYR A 204 -7.89 -6.39 -1.49
CA TYR A 204 -7.67 -5.11 -0.82
C TYR A 204 -8.98 -4.39 -0.57
N VAL A 205 -9.10 -3.77 0.60
CA VAL A 205 -10.23 -2.91 0.96
C VAL A 205 -9.70 -1.70 1.72
N CYS A 206 -10.02 -0.52 1.23
CA CYS A 206 -9.90 0.71 2.01
C CYS A 206 -10.99 0.70 3.10
N VAL A 207 -10.60 0.75 4.37
CA VAL A 207 -11.53 0.67 5.49
C VAL A 207 -11.75 2.06 6.09
N ARG A 208 -12.97 2.57 5.95
CA ARG A 208 -13.39 3.85 6.54
C ARG A 208 -13.93 3.63 7.94
N ASN A 209 -13.21 4.15 8.94
CA ASN A 209 -13.64 4.17 10.34
C ASN A 209 -14.76 5.21 10.55
N SER A 210 -15.51 5.06 11.65
CA SER A 210 -16.60 5.99 11.98
C SER A 210 -16.12 7.39 12.37
N ASN A 211 -14.89 7.51 12.84
CA ASN A 211 -14.26 8.79 13.18
C ASN A 211 -13.50 9.35 11.99
N LYS A 212 -13.96 10.48 11.45
CA LYS A 212 -13.34 11.15 10.28
C LYS A 212 -11.95 11.69 10.57
N ASP A 213 -11.66 12.05 11.82
CA ASP A 213 -10.36 12.61 12.20
C ASP A 213 -9.21 11.59 12.12
N GLU A 214 -9.55 10.31 12.12
CA GLU A 214 -8.59 9.22 11.96
C GLU A 214 -8.12 9.02 10.51
N HIS A 215 -8.76 9.69 9.53
CA HIS A 215 -8.41 9.52 8.11
C HIS A 215 -7.62 10.71 7.59
N THR A 216 -6.53 10.44 6.89
CA THR A 216 -5.80 11.45 6.12
C THR A 216 -6.65 11.98 4.96
N TRP A 217 -7.47 11.13 4.37
CA TRP A 217 -8.39 11.49 3.28
C TRP A 217 -9.72 12.03 3.84
N LYS A 218 -9.84 13.34 3.97
CA LYS A 218 -10.92 14.07 4.67
C LYS A 218 -12.25 14.17 3.88
N ILE A 219 -12.45 13.41 2.81
CA ILE A 219 -13.69 13.41 2.03
C ILE A 219 -14.81 12.75 2.85
N GLU A 220 -16.02 13.33 2.79
CA GLU A 220 -17.22 12.80 3.43
C GLU A 220 -17.59 11.40 2.90
N ASP A 221 -18.05 10.52 3.77
CA ASP A 221 -18.40 9.15 3.40
C ASP A 221 -19.55 9.10 2.39
N GLU A 222 -20.52 10.00 2.52
CA GLU A 222 -21.68 10.14 1.60
C GLU A 222 -21.21 10.46 0.18
N VAL A 223 -20.24 11.36 0.03
CA VAL A 223 -19.65 11.72 -1.27
C VAL A 223 -18.91 10.53 -1.88
N LEU A 224 -18.17 9.78 -1.06
CA LEU A 224 -17.46 8.58 -1.53
C LEU A 224 -18.44 7.48 -1.95
N ILE A 225 -19.52 7.26 -1.19
CA ILE A 225 -20.56 6.27 -1.49
C ILE A 225 -21.30 6.65 -2.78
N PHE A 226 -21.65 7.93 -2.93
CA PHE A 226 -22.35 8.43 -4.13
C PHE A 226 -21.50 8.23 -5.40
N ASN A 227 -20.18 8.47 -5.32
CA ASN A 227 -19.24 8.35 -6.43
C ASN A 227 -18.62 6.94 -6.61
N ALA A 228 -19.29 5.90 -6.11
CA ALA A 228 -18.82 4.51 -6.21
C ALA A 228 -19.96 3.53 -6.46
N LEU A 229 -19.68 2.42 -7.12
CA LEU A 229 -20.66 1.37 -7.32
C LEU A 229 -20.93 0.64 -5.98
N ARG A 230 -22.17 0.70 -5.50
CA ARG A 230 -22.56 -0.02 -4.29
C ARG A 230 -22.61 -1.53 -4.57
N ILE A 231 -21.90 -2.31 -3.76
CA ILE A 231 -21.78 -3.77 -3.90
C ILE A 231 -22.71 -4.48 -2.92
N ALA A 232 -22.65 -4.10 -1.63
CA ALA A 232 -23.46 -4.75 -0.59
C ALA A 232 -23.62 -3.85 0.63
N LYS A 233 -24.64 -4.17 1.46
CA LYS A 233 -24.68 -3.81 2.88
C LYS A 233 -24.40 -5.08 3.68
N THR A 234 -23.32 -5.09 4.48
CA THR A 234 -22.82 -6.33 5.11
C THR A 234 -21.95 -6.06 6.32
N ASP A 235 -22.02 -6.93 7.32
CA ASP A 235 -21.07 -6.96 8.44
C ASP A 235 -19.76 -7.72 8.08
N ASN A 236 -19.79 -8.51 6.99
CA ASN A 236 -18.65 -9.30 6.58
C ASN A 236 -18.30 -9.05 5.10
N PHE A 237 -17.53 -7.99 4.86
CA PHE A 237 -17.07 -7.64 3.51
C PHE A 237 -16.12 -8.68 2.89
N ARG A 238 -15.41 -9.49 3.70
CA ARG A 238 -14.34 -10.37 3.23
C ARG A 238 -14.82 -11.36 2.19
N ARG A 239 -16.06 -11.88 2.30
CA ARG A 239 -16.65 -12.81 1.34
C ARG A 239 -16.83 -12.24 -0.08
N TYR A 240 -16.85 -10.89 -0.21
CA TYR A 240 -17.01 -10.20 -1.50
C TYR A 240 -15.67 -9.82 -2.14
N VAL A 241 -14.63 -9.72 -1.34
CA VAL A 241 -13.36 -9.10 -1.76
C VAL A 241 -12.19 -10.09 -1.84
N SER A 242 -12.39 -11.35 -1.43
CA SER A 242 -11.38 -12.40 -1.58
C SER A 242 -11.36 -12.91 -3.01
N SER A 243 -10.17 -12.99 -3.62
CA SER A 243 -10.00 -13.63 -4.92
C SER A 243 -10.22 -15.14 -4.80
N LYS A 244 -10.87 -15.73 -5.77
CA LYS A 244 -11.00 -17.18 -5.92
C LYS A 244 -9.69 -17.81 -6.43
#